data_7d5d3e28cdaec9e2464b8f598ffff59e
#
_entry.id   7d5d3e28cdaec9e2464b8f598ffff59e
#
_cell.length_a   1.000
_cell.length_b   1.000
_cell.length_c   1.000
_cell.angle_alpha   90.00
_cell.angle_beta   90.00
_cell.angle_gamma   90.00
#
_symmetry.space_group_name_H-M   'P 1'
#
loop_
_entity.id
_entity.type
_entity.pdbx_description
1 polymer ?
#
loop_
_entity_poly.entity_id
_entity_poly.type
_entity_poly.pdbx_seq_one_letter_code
_entity_poly.pdbx_strand_id
1 'polypeptide(L)'
;MLKINYPKIGIRPTIDGRRKGIRESLETQTMDMAKAVAELLESKLFYPDGTPVKTVISDSTIGGVKEAAASKEKFDKENVCGTITVTPCWCYGSETMDMTADIPHAIWGFNGTERPGAVYLAAVLAAHAQKGIPAFGIYGADVCDADDKSIPDDVAKKLIRFAKGILAVGIMRNKSYLSIGNVAMGIGGSMVNADFFQNYLGMRNEYVDMTEIVRRWDEGIYDKEEFEKAMKWAEKHTPIGPDLYNSDDPNRFTDKEKKAQLADCVKMAIIARDLMERSEERRV
;
A
#
# COMPACT_ATOMS: atom_id res chain seq x y z
N MET A 1 8.45 -22.57 0.93
CA MET A 1 7.81 -21.25 0.85
C MET A 1 8.34 -20.48 -0.34
N LEU A 2 7.47 -19.97 -1.21
CA LEU A 2 7.89 -19.06 -2.28
C LEU A 2 8.43 -17.77 -1.63
N LYS A 3 9.60 -17.33 -2.10
CA LYS A 3 10.20 -16.08 -1.60
C LYS A 3 9.32 -14.91 -2.04
N ILE A 4 8.76 -14.18 -1.09
CA ILE A 4 7.95 -12.99 -1.38
C ILE A 4 8.87 -11.90 -1.94
N ASN A 5 8.60 -11.48 -3.17
CA ASN A 5 9.25 -10.31 -3.75
C ASN A 5 8.42 -9.06 -3.43
N TYR A 6 8.74 -8.41 -2.33
CA TYR A 6 8.04 -7.20 -1.92
C TYR A 6 8.20 -6.07 -2.93
N PRO A 7 7.14 -5.25 -3.15
CA PRO A 7 7.20 -4.09 -4.03
C PRO A 7 8.13 -3.01 -3.45
N LYS A 8 8.81 -2.27 -4.33
CA LYS A 8 9.70 -1.18 -3.98
C LYS A 8 9.08 0.17 -4.32
N ILE A 9 9.63 1.24 -3.76
CA ILE A 9 9.24 2.62 -4.06
C ILE A 9 10.27 3.25 -4.99
N GLY A 10 9.82 3.77 -6.13
CA GLY A 10 10.69 4.49 -7.06
C GLY A 10 10.88 5.95 -6.64
N ILE A 11 12.11 6.45 -6.69
CA ILE A 11 12.41 7.86 -6.42
C ILE A 11 13.03 8.50 -7.65
N ARG A 12 12.41 9.57 -8.12
CA ARG A 12 12.74 10.29 -9.36
C ARG A 12 13.28 11.68 -9.06
N PRO A 13 14.62 11.87 -9.02
CA PRO A 13 15.24 13.18 -8.90
C PRO A 13 15.05 13.96 -10.21
N THR A 14 14.18 14.96 -10.23
CA THR A 14 13.85 15.72 -11.44
C THR A 14 14.50 17.11 -11.37
N ILE A 15 15.07 17.54 -12.47
CA ILE A 15 15.95 18.72 -12.53
C ILE A 15 15.66 19.56 -13.78
N ASP A 16 15.99 20.84 -13.74
CA ASP A 16 16.03 21.69 -14.93
C ASP A 16 17.04 21.13 -15.94
N GLY A 17 16.57 20.71 -17.09
CA GLY A 17 17.40 20.08 -18.13
C GLY A 17 18.35 21.03 -18.88
N ARG A 18 18.25 22.35 -18.67
CA ARG A 18 19.11 23.34 -19.36
C ARG A 18 20.56 23.24 -18.94
N ARG A 19 21.43 23.01 -19.91
CA ARG A 19 22.89 22.98 -19.76
C ARG A 19 23.47 24.38 -19.63
N LYS A 20 24.77 24.46 -19.53
CA LYS A 20 25.58 25.71 -19.40
C LYS A 20 25.42 26.37 -18.02
N GLY A 21 25.59 25.60 -16.96
CA GLY A 21 25.66 26.03 -15.59
C GLY A 21 24.36 25.89 -14.78
N ILE A 22 23.17 25.79 -15.43
CA ILE A 22 21.90 25.70 -14.70
C ILE A 22 21.75 24.30 -14.11
N ARG A 23 21.75 23.25 -14.93
CA ARG A 23 21.64 21.88 -14.49
C ARG A 23 22.80 21.51 -13.57
N GLU A 24 24.00 21.88 -13.98
CA GLU A 24 25.23 21.56 -13.25
C GLU A 24 25.21 22.09 -11.81
N SER A 25 24.62 23.28 -11.59
CA SER A 25 24.51 23.88 -10.26
C SER A 25 23.52 23.20 -9.33
N LEU A 26 22.62 22.38 -9.86
CA LEU A 26 21.51 21.71 -9.11
C LEU A 26 21.65 20.20 -9.03
N GLU A 27 22.57 19.60 -9.77
CA GLU A 27 22.70 18.14 -9.92
C GLU A 27 22.87 17.44 -8.56
N THR A 28 23.80 17.95 -7.74
CA THR A 28 24.10 17.38 -6.43
C THR A 28 22.93 17.53 -5.48
N GLN A 29 22.35 18.71 -5.36
CA GLN A 29 21.21 18.97 -4.50
C GLN A 29 20.02 18.07 -4.85
N THR A 30 19.68 17.95 -6.14
CA THR A 30 18.55 17.14 -6.61
C THR A 30 18.75 15.66 -6.28
N MET A 31 19.96 15.13 -6.49
CA MET A 31 20.25 13.74 -6.16
C MET A 31 20.27 13.50 -4.65
N ASP A 32 20.80 14.43 -3.87
CA ASP A 32 20.83 14.33 -2.41
C ASP A 32 19.44 14.39 -1.80
N MET A 33 18.52 15.18 -2.35
CA MET A 33 17.09 15.12 -1.97
C MET A 33 16.51 13.72 -2.17
N ALA A 34 16.78 13.09 -3.32
CA ALA A 34 16.30 11.75 -3.58
C ALA A 34 16.86 10.72 -2.59
N LYS A 35 18.15 10.82 -2.26
CA LYS A 35 18.79 9.98 -1.23
C LYS A 35 18.19 10.21 0.16
N ALA A 36 17.95 11.47 0.53
CA ALA A 36 17.33 11.80 1.82
C ALA A 36 15.91 11.20 1.94
N VAL A 37 15.12 11.25 0.86
CA VAL A 37 13.80 10.59 0.83
C VAL A 37 13.94 9.08 0.94
N ALA A 38 14.90 8.47 0.25
CA ALA A 38 15.16 7.03 0.36
C ALA A 38 15.48 6.64 1.80
N GLU A 39 16.42 7.32 2.43
CA GLU A 39 16.82 7.09 3.82
C GLU A 39 15.65 7.27 4.81
N LEU A 40 14.85 8.33 4.63
CA LEU A 40 13.64 8.55 5.43
C LEU A 40 12.70 7.36 5.36
N LEU A 41 12.39 6.88 4.15
CA LEU A 41 11.43 5.80 3.96
C LEU A 41 11.95 4.46 4.46
N GLU A 42 13.21 4.13 4.16
CA GLU A 42 13.84 2.87 4.55
C GLU A 42 14.07 2.78 6.07
N SER A 43 14.28 3.92 6.74
CA SER A 43 14.43 3.96 8.20
C SER A 43 13.11 3.92 8.97
N LYS A 44 11.98 4.31 8.35
CA LYS A 44 10.69 4.47 9.03
C LYS A 44 9.64 3.45 8.63
N LEU A 45 9.82 2.72 7.54
CA LEU A 45 8.85 1.79 7.01
C LEU A 45 9.40 0.37 6.94
N PHE A 46 8.53 -0.58 7.27
CA PHE A 46 8.88 -2.00 7.29
C PHE A 46 7.82 -2.81 6.55
N TYR A 47 8.26 -3.87 5.88
CA TYR A 47 7.37 -4.88 5.32
C TYR A 47 6.74 -5.73 6.43
N PRO A 48 5.70 -6.51 6.12
CA PRO A 48 5.03 -7.36 7.13
C PRO A 48 5.95 -8.37 7.84
N ASP A 49 7.07 -8.74 7.23
CA ASP A 49 8.09 -9.63 7.82
C ASP A 49 9.11 -8.90 8.72
N GLY A 50 8.93 -7.60 8.92
CA GLY A 50 9.82 -6.76 9.74
C GLY A 50 11.07 -6.28 9.02
N THR A 51 11.29 -6.62 7.75
CA THR A 51 12.43 -6.08 6.98
C THR A 51 12.18 -4.63 6.55
N PRO A 52 13.21 -3.77 6.49
CA PRO A 52 13.06 -2.41 6.01
C PRO A 52 12.53 -2.37 4.56
N VAL A 53 11.68 -1.41 4.29
CA VAL A 53 11.21 -1.12 2.93
C VAL A 53 12.39 -0.77 2.04
N LYS A 54 12.33 -1.13 0.77
CA LYS A 54 13.36 -0.82 -0.22
C LYS A 54 12.90 0.25 -1.18
N THR A 55 13.80 1.16 -1.50
CA THR A 55 13.63 2.18 -2.52
C THR A 55 14.53 1.93 -3.73
N VAL A 56 14.17 2.50 -4.86
CA VAL A 56 14.96 2.47 -6.09
C VAL A 56 15.06 3.90 -6.61
N ILE A 57 16.26 4.46 -6.61
CA ILE A 57 16.51 5.81 -7.16
C ILE A 57 16.89 5.67 -8.63
N SER A 58 16.45 6.60 -9.49
CA SER A 58 16.93 6.71 -10.88
C SER A 58 18.45 6.83 -10.92
N ASP A 59 19.09 6.25 -11.94
CA ASP A 59 20.57 6.26 -12.05
C ASP A 59 21.15 7.65 -12.28
N SER A 60 20.33 8.56 -12.82
CA SER A 60 20.69 9.98 -13.02
C SER A 60 19.54 10.87 -12.64
N THR A 61 19.80 12.16 -12.50
CA THR A 61 18.75 13.17 -12.45
C THR A 61 18.01 13.22 -13.80
N ILE A 62 16.71 13.54 -13.74
CA ILE A 62 15.79 13.52 -14.89
C ILE A 62 15.55 14.95 -15.34
N GLY A 63 16.25 15.37 -16.40
CA GLY A 63 16.10 16.70 -17.00
C GLY A 63 15.47 16.68 -18.40
N GLY A 64 15.13 15.51 -18.93
CA GLY A 64 14.52 15.35 -20.24
C GLY A 64 13.98 13.94 -20.49
N VAL A 65 13.41 13.74 -21.67
CA VAL A 65 12.69 12.51 -22.07
C VAL A 65 13.58 11.26 -21.96
N LYS A 66 14.84 11.34 -22.36
CA LYS A 66 15.76 10.19 -22.35
C LYS A 66 15.97 9.64 -20.94
N GLU A 67 16.22 10.53 -19.97
CA GLU A 67 16.42 10.13 -18.58
C GLU A 67 15.10 9.66 -17.95
N ALA A 68 13.98 10.28 -18.31
CA ALA A 68 12.64 9.83 -17.87
C ALA A 68 12.34 8.40 -18.37
N ALA A 69 12.64 8.09 -19.62
CA ALA A 69 12.45 6.75 -20.18
C ALA A 69 13.38 5.72 -19.52
N ALA A 70 14.65 6.04 -19.31
CA ALA A 70 15.61 5.14 -18.62
C ALA A 70 15.19 4.89 -17.16
N SER A 71 14.68 5.90 -16.47
CA SER A 71 14.13 5.75 -15.11
C SER A 71 12.96 4.77 -15.08
N LYS A 72 12.01 4.91 -16.02
CA LYS A 72 10.87 4.00 -16.13
C LYS A 72 11.32 2.56 -16.39
N GLU A 73 12.20 2.35 -17.36
CA GLU A 73 12.72 1.03 -17.67
C GLU A 73 13.37 0.33 -16.45
N LYS A 74 14.13 1.09 -15.66
CA LYS A 74 14.70 0.60 -14.40
C LYS A 74 13.61 0.20 -13.41
N PHE A 75 12.61 1.05 -13.22
CA PHE A 75 11.56 0.82 -12.24
C PHE A 75 10.66 -0.37 -12.60
N ASP A 76 10.41 -0.59 -13.89
CA ASP A 76 9.67 -1.76 -14.37
C ASP A 76 10.40 -3.08 -14.01
N LYS A 77 11.73 -3.10 -14.13
CA LYS A 77 12.55 -4.27 -13.78
C LYS A 77 12.64 -4.52 -12.27
N GLU A 78 12.48 -3.48 -11.48
CA GLU A 78 12.70 -3.50 -10.03
C GLU A 78 11.41 -3.71 -9.20
N ASN A 79 10.28 -4.02 -9.80
CA ASN A 79 8.98 -4.20 -9.13
C ASN A 79 8.57 -2.96 -8.30
N VAL A 80 8.65 -1.77 -8.90
CA VAL A 80 8.23 -0.52 -8.27
C VAL A 80 6.71 -0.42 -8.29
N CYS A 81 6.10 -0.15 -7.13
CA CYS A 81 4.64 -0.07 -6.98
C CYS A 81 4.08 1.35 -6.98
N GLY A 82 4.94 2.34 -6.96
CA GLY A 82 4.60 3.76 -7.03
C GLY A 82 5.86 4.61 -7.02
N THR A 83 5.76 5.85 -7.49
CA THR A 83 6.92 6.74 -7.61
C THR A 83 6.77 8.02 -6.83
N ILE A 84 7.90 8.55 -6.35
CA ILE A 84 8.01 9.86 -5.71
C ILE A 84 8.99 10.69 -6.54
N THR A 85 8.49 11.69 -7.21
CA THR A 85 9.31 12.69 -7.88
C THR A 85 9.72 13.76 -6.88
N VAL A 86 11.00 14.11 -6.83
CA VAL A 86 11.53 15.18 -5.99
C VAL A 86 12.25 16.22 -6.86
N THR A 87 12.00 17.50 -6.60
CA THR A 87 12.66 18.56 -7.35
C THR A 87 12.87 19.83 -6.52
N PRO A 88 14.09 20.40 -6.50
CA PRO A 88 14.36 21.70 -5.87
C PRO A 88 13.97 22.88 -6.77
N CYS A 89 13.70 22.63 -8.05
CA CYS A 89 13.59 23.68 -9.05
C CYS A 89 12.46 23.46 -10.05
N TRP A 90 12.18 24.49 -10.82
CA TRP A 90 11.36 24.38 -12.01
C TRP A 90 12.03 23.47 -13.05
N CYS A 91 11.22 22.65 -13.74
CA CYS A 91 11.67 21.73 -14.79
C CYS A 91 10.65 21.69 -15.94
N TYR A 92 11.04 21.12 -17.08
CA TYR A 92 10.13 20.88 -18.20
C TYR A 92 9.18 19.72 -17.90
N GLY A 93 7.91 20.02 -17.57
CA GLY A 93 6.96 19.06 -17.06
C GLY A 93 6.66 17.91 -18.02
N SER A 94 6.33 18.22 -19.27
CA SER A 94 5.98 17.21 -20.29
C SER A 94 7.13 16.24 -20.62
N GLU A 95 8.37 16.67 -20.45
CA GLU A 95 9.55 15.90 -20.79
C GLU A 95 10.04 15.01 -19.65
N THR A 96 9.70 15.38 -18.41
CA THR A 96 10.25 14.75 -17.20
C THR A 96 9.21 14.01 -16.35
N MET A 97 7.91 14.26 -16.57
CA MET A 97 6.85 13.61 -15.79
C MET A 97 6.86 12.09 -15.94
N ASP A 98 6.37 11.41 -14.94
CA ASP A 98 6.14 9.97 -15.01
C ASP A 98 4.83 9.69 -15.75
N MET A 99 4.93 8.99 -16.87
CA MET A 99 3.79 8.65 -17.73
C MET A 99 3.17 7.28 -17.42
N THR A 100 3.63 6.61 -16.37
CA THR A 100 3.12 5.28 -15.99
C THR A 100 1.70 5.42 -15.46
N ALA A 101 0.74 4.77 -16.11
CA ALA A 101 -0.69 4.96 -15.81
C ALA A 101 -1.22 4.03 -14.70
N ASP A 102 -0.54 2.92 -14.45
CA ASP A 102 -1.00 1.81 -13.61
C ASP A 102 -0.43 1.83 -12.18
N ILE A 103 0.39 2.81 -11.84
CA ILE A 103 0.92 3.03 -10.49
C ILE A 103 0.68 4.47 -10.04
N PRO A 104 0.48 4.72 -8.74
CA PRO A 104 0.32 6.08 -8.21
C PRO A 104 1.65 6.84 -8.16
N HIS A 105 1.56 8.16 -8.32
CA HIS A 105 2.68 9.08 -8.27
C HIS A 105 2.53 10.11 -7.17
N ALA A 106 3.62 10.49 -6.51
CA ALA A 106 3.70 11.72 -5.73
C ALA A 106 4.76 12.64 -6.30
N ILE A 107 4.54 13.92 -6.19
CA ILE A 107 5.50 14.96 -6.59
C ILE A 107 5.76 15.86 -5.40
N TRP A 108 7.00 15.90 -4.93
CA TRP A 108 7.46 16.85 -3.95
C TRP A 108 8.28 17.93 -4.63
N GLY A 109 7.73 19.13 -4.69
CA GLY A 109 8.42 20.33 -5.16
C GLY A 109 8.81 21.24 -4.00
N PHE A 110 10.03 21.72 -3.98
CA PHE A 110 10.49 22.70 -2.99
C PHE A 110 9.66 23.98 -3.01
N ASN A 111 9.36 24.48 -1.83
CA ASN A 111 8.86 25.85 -1.63
C ASN A 111 10.08 26.81 -1.64
N GLY A 112 10.71 26.93 -2.79
CA GLY A 112 11.93 27.75 -2.95
C GLY A 112 11.63 29.17 -3.42
N THR A 113 12.54 30.11 -3.15
CA THR A 113 12.37 31.52 -3.48
C THR A 113 12.86 31.86 -4.89
N GLU A 114 13.96 31.27 -5.34
CA GLU A 114 14.59 31.62 -6.64
C GLU A 114 14.16 30.72 -7.79
N ARG A 115 14.05 29.41 -7.54
CA ARG A 115 13.72 28.38 -8.53
C ARG A 115 12.72 27.41 -7.95
N PRO A 116 11.46 27.82 -7.74
CA PRO A 116 10.53 27.06 -6.95
C PRO A 116 10.13 25.75 -7.64
N GLY A 117 10.46 24.62 -7.03
CA GLY A 117 9.97 23.29 -7.42
C GLY A 117 8.45 23.17 -7.33
N ALA A 118 7.82 24.01 -6.50
CA ALA A 118 6.37 24.13 -6.40
C ALA A 118 5.69 24.52 -7.72
N VAL A 119 6.35 25.28 -8.59
CA VAL A 119 5.82 25.61 -9.93
C VAL A 119 5.78 24.37 -10.81
N TYR A 120 6.82 23.56 -10.80
CA TYR A 120 6.83 22.26 -11.47
C TYR A 120 5.75 21.34 -10.91
N LEU A 121 5.63 21.25 -9.60
CA LEU A 121 4.59 20.47 -8.91
C LEU A 121 3.19 20.80 -9.46
N ALA A 122 2.83 22.08 -9.49
CA ALA A 122 1.53 22.54 -9.97
C ALA A 122 1.28 22.16 -11.45
N ALA A 123 2.27 22.41 -12.30
CA ALA A 123 2.19 22.12 -13.74
C ALA A 123 2.06 20.62 -14.03
N VAL A 124 2.82 19.79 -13.32
CA VAL A 124 2.82 18.33 -13.53
C VAL A 124 1.57 17.68 -12.94
N LEU A 125 1.05 18.15 -11.81
CA LEU A 125 -0.24 17.68 -11.30
C LEU A 125 -1.37 17.96 -12.29
N ALA A 126 -1.40 19.15 -12.90
CA ALA A 126 -2.40 19.46 -13.93
C ALA A 126 -2.24 18.55 -15.16
N ALA A 127 -1.01 18.26 -15.58
CA ALA A 127 -0.74 17.36 -16.69
C ALA A 127 -1.17 15.91 -16.40
N HIS A 128 -0.92 15.40 -15.19
CA HIS A 128 -1.39 14.08 -14.76
C HIS A 128 -2.93 14.03 -14.74
N ALA A 129 -3.58 15.06 -14.19
CA ALA A 129 -5.03 15.13 -14.13
C ALA A 129 -5.66 15.10 -15.54
N GLN A 130 -5.10 15.84 -16.51
CA GLN A 130 -5.57 15.81 -17.90
C GLN A 130 -5.44 14.44 -18.58
N LYS A 131 -4.49 13.64 -18.13
CA LYS A 131 -4.23 12.29 -18.66
C LYS A 131 -4.93 11.19 -17.87
N GLY A 132 -5.65 11.51 -16.80
CA GLY A 132 -6.28 10.54 -15.92
C GLY A 132 -5.28 9.67 -15.13
N ILE A 133 -4.05 10.14 -14.97
CA ILE A 133 -2.99 9.43 -14.22
C ILE A 133 -3.04 9.87 -12.75
N PRO A 134 -3.18 8.95 -11.77
CA PRO A 134 -3.25 9.31 -10.36
C PRO A 134 -1.95 9.94 -9.87
N ALA A 135 -2.02 11.19 -9.40
CA ALA A 135 -0.87 11.90 -8.86
C ALA A 135 -1.23 12.74 -7.64
N PHE A 136 -0.31 12.83 -6.68
CA PHE A 136 -0.49 13.51 -5.40
C PHE A 136 0.60 14.56 -5.19
N GLY A 137 0.19 15.79 -4.87
CA GLY A 137 1.09 16.87 -4.58
C GLY A 137 1.60 16.83 -3.14
N ILE A 138 2.90 17.00 -2.96
CA ILE A 138 3.54 17.18 -1.66
C ILE A 138 4.23 18.55 -1.67
N TYR A 139 3.83 19.40 -0.73
CA TYR A 139 4.29 20.76 -0.60
C TYR A 139 4.52 21.07 0.88
N GLY A 140 5.66 21.69 1.20
CA GLY A 140 6.03 22.08 2.56
C GLY A 140 5.57 23.50 2.90
N ALA A 141 5.34 23.77 4.18
CA ALA A 141 5.03 25.11 4.68
C ALA A 141 6.30 25.99 4.73
N ASP A 142 7.44 25.38 5.04
CA ASP A 142 8.70 26.09 5.17
C ASP A 142 9.34 26.36 3.80
N VAL A 143 10.00 27.50 3.69
CA VAL A 143 10.79 27.84 2.51
C VAL A 143 12.11 27.08 2.55
N CYS A 144 12.46 26.46 1.42
CA CYS A 144 13.71 25.72 1.25
C CYS A 144 14.65 26.56 0.38
N ASP A 145 15.83 26.83 0.90
CA ASP A 145 16.85 27.64 0.18
C ASP A 145 17.63 26.80 -0.84
N ALA A 146 18.37 27.49 -1.70
CA ALA A 146 19.35 26.84 -2.53
C ALA A 146 20.33 26.03 -1.67
N ASP A 147 20.73 24.86 -2.16
CA ASP A 147 21.59 23.91 -1.46
C ASP A 147 20.94 23.16 -0.27
N ASP A 148 19.73 23.53 0.16
CA ASP A 148 19.00 22.76 1.17
C ASP A 148 18.58 21.39 0.60
N LYS A 149 18.87 20.36 1.37
CA LYS A 149 18.50 18.95 1.07
C LYS A 149 17.73 18.32 2.21
N SER A 150 17.40 19.09 3.22
CA SER A 150 16.61 18.63 4.36
C SER A 150 15.16 18.36 3.95
N ILE A 151 14.49 17.52 4.71
CA ILE A 151 13.07 17.23 4.52
C ILE A 151 12.32 17.87 5.68
N PRO A 152 11.51 18.92 5.44
CA PRO A 152 10.67 19.51 6.49
C PRO A 152 9.73 18.47 7.11
N ASP A 153 9.42 18.62 8.39
CA ASP A 153 8.61 17.62 9.16
C ASP A 153 7.24 17.36 8.55
N ASP A 154 6.57 18.39 8.04
CA ASP A 154 5.26 18.25 7.41
C ASP A 154 5.36 17.52 6.06
N VAL A 155 6.44 17.73 5.31
CA VAL A 155 6.76 17.00 4.08
C VAL A 155 7.07 15.53 4.40
N ALA A 156 7.90 15.27 5.42
CA ALA A 156 8.23 13.90 5.83
C ALA A 156 6.97 13.10 6.19
N LYS A 157 6.02 13.68 6.92
CA LYS A 157 4.74 13.05 7.24
C LYS A 157 3.91 12.73 5.99
N LYS A 158 3.90 13.63 4.99
CA LYS A 158 3.16 13.43 3.72
C LYS A 158 3.82 12.33 2.88
N LEU A 159 5.16 12.33 2.78
CA LEU A 159 5.93 11.28 2.09
C LEU A 159 5.68 9.89 2.69
N ILE A 160 5.76 9.77 4.02
CA ILE A 160 5.51 8.51 4.73
C ILE A 160 4.07 8.04 4.52
N ARG A 161 3.07 8.95 4.56
CA ARG A 161 1.67 8.62 4.33
C ARG A 161 1.44 8.07 2.93
N PHE A 162 1.96 8.75 1.91
CA PHE A 162 1.89 8.30 0.53
C PHE A 162 2.57 6.93 0.35
N ALA A 163 3.79 6.79 0.87
CA ALA A 163 4.56 5.55 0.78
C ALA A 163 3.81 4.35 1.40
N LYS A 164 3.17 4.52 2.57
CA LYS A 164 2.33 3.48 3.18
C LYS A 164 1.18 3.07 2.26
N GLY A 165 0.51 4.03 1.64
CA GLY A 165 -0.61 3.77 0.72
C GLY A 165 -0.18 2.94 -0.50
N ILE A 166 0.88 3.36 -1.18
CA ILE A 166 1.37 2.64 -2.38
C ILE A 166 1.93 1.26 -2.06
N LEU A 167 2.59 1.10 -0.91
CA LEU A 167 3.07 -0.22 -0.46
C LEU A 167 1.90 -1.16 -0.16
N ALA A 168 0.84 -0.68 0.50
CA ALA A 168 -0.34 -1.48 0.78
C ALA A 168 -0.98 -1.98 -0.52
N VAL A 169 -1.20 -1.10 -1.50
CA VAL A 169 -1.74 -1.48 -2.82
C VAL A 169 -0.77 -2.41 -3.56
N GLY A 170 0.54 -2.11 -3.53
CA GLY A 170 1.55 -2.95 -4.17
C GLY A 170 1.64 -4.36 -3.59
N ILE A 171 1.46 -4.52 -2.28
CA ILE A 171 1.43 -5.83 -1.61
C ILE A 171 0.15 -6.59 -1.94
N MET A 172 -1.00 -5.90 -2.09
CA MET A 172 -2.27 -6.50 -2.47
C MET A 172 -2.33 -6.90 -3.94
N ARG A 173 -1.61 -6.22 -4.82
CA ARG A 173 -1.61 -6.47 -6.27
C ARG A 173 -1.30 -7.94 -6.59
N ASN A 174 -2.10 -8.53 -7.49
CA ASN A 174 -2.05 -9.95 -7.87
C ASN A 174 -2.45 -10.95 -6.77
N LYS A 175 -2.88 -10.49 -5.61
CA LYS A 175 -3.49 -11.30 -4.57
C LYS A 175 -4.97 -11.55 -4.88
N SER A 176 -5.57 -12.44 -4.11
CA SER A 176 -7.01 -12.71 -4.19
C SER A 176 -7.73 -12.16 -2.96
N TYR A 177 -8.92 -11.63 -3.19
CA TYR A 177 -9.92 -11.40 -2.15
C TYR A 177 -10.87 -12.59 -2.11
N LEU A 178 -10.96 -13.27 -0.98
CA LEU A 178 -11.85 -14.41 -0.81
C LEU A 178 -13.20 -13.93 -0.23
N SER A 179 -14.27 -14.06 -1.02
CA SER A 179 -15.65 -13.83 -0.58
C SER A 179 -16.29 -15.15 -0.17
N ILE A 180 -16.71 -15.27 1.08
CA ILE A 180 -17.36 -16.47 1.63
C ILE A 180 -18.87 -16.20 1.73
N GLY A 181 -19.67 -16.97 1.01
CA GLY A 181 -21.12 -16.78 0.95
C GLY A 181 -21.53 -15.56 0.12
N ASN A 182 -22.67 -14.97 0.50
CA ASN A 182 -23.28 -13.84 -0.19
C ASN A 182 -23.84 -12.84 0.83
N VAL A 183 -24.50 -11.80 0.35
CA VAL A 183 -25.16 -10.79 1.19
C VAL A 183 -26.18 -11.44 2.11
N ALA A 184 -25.96 -11.33 3.42
CA ALA A 184 -26.91 -11.82 4.43
C ALA A 184 -27.89 -10.71 4.80
N MET A 185 -29.19 -11.07 4.89
CA MET A 185 -30.28 -10.20 5.37
C MET A 185 -30.37 -8.84 4.67
N GLY A 186 -29.91 -8.72 3.44
CA GLY A 186 -29.96 -7.47 2.68
C GLY A 186 -29.03 -6.36 3.18
N ILE A 187 -27.99 -6.70 3.96
CA ILE A 187 -27.01 -5.72 4.46
C ILE A 187 -26.12 -5.26 3.30
N GLY A 188 -26.46 -4.12 2.72
CA GLY A 188 -25.75 -3.58 1.54
C GLY A 188 -24.26 -3.33 1.75
N GLY A 189 -23.82 -3.02 2.98
CA GLY A 189 -22.41 -2.81 3.30
C GLY A 189 -21.53 -4.07 3.20
N SER A 190 -22.12 -5.27 3.13
CA SER A 190 -21.39 -6.52 2.89
C SER A 190 -21.23 -6.87 1.40
N MET A 191 -21.82 -6.06 0.50
CA MET A 191 -21.68 -6.26 -0.93
C MET A 191 -20.30 -5.81 -1.41
N VAL A 192 -19.60 -6.70 -2.08
CA VAL A 192 -18.29 -6.43 -2.68
C VAL A 192 -18.44 -6.29 -4.18
N ASN A 193 -17.99 -5.15 -4.71
CA ASN A 193 -17.89 -4.96 -6.15
C ASN A 193 -16.56 -5.55 -6.63
N ALA A 194 -16.64 -6.61 -7.45
CA ALA A 194 -15.47 -7.27 -8.02
C ALA A 194 -14.59 -6.30 -8.83
N ASP A 195 -15.21 -5.41 -9.59
CA ASP A 195 -14.49 -4.43 -10.42
C ASP A 195 -13.70 -3.43 -9.59
N PHE A 196 -14.17 -3.10 -8.39
CA PHE A 196 -13.41 -2.24 -7.46
C PHE A 196 -12.08 -2.88 -7.07
N PHE A 197 -12.10 -4.14 -6.65
CA PHE A 197 -10.88 -4.85 -6.26
C PHE A 197 -9.91 -5.01 -7.41
N GLN A 198 -10.42 -5.32 -8.60
CA GLN A 198 -9.60 -5.47 -9.80
C GLN A 198 -9.01 -4.13 -10.25
N ASN A 199 -9.85 -3.09 -10.39
CA ASN A 199 -9.44 -1.83 -11.01
C ASN A 199 -8.58 -0.96 -10.09
N TYR A 200 -8.88 -0.94 -8.78
CA TYR A 200 -8.18 -0.07 -7.82
C TYR A 200 -7.07 -0.76 -7.05
N LEU A 201 -7.20 -2.04 -6.77
CA LEU A 201 -6.23 -2.78 -5.95
C LEU A 201 -5.44 -3.83 -6.73
N GLY A 202 -5.82 -4.10 -7.99
CA GLY A 202 -5.20 -5.13 -8.82
C GLY A 202 -5.39 -6.55 -8.25
N MET A 203 -6.46 -6.77 -7.49
CA MET A 203 -6.77 -8.05 -6.83
C MET A 203 -7.79 -8.85 -7.65
N ARG A 204 -7.68 -10.17 -7.54
CA ARG A 204 -8.72 -11.07 -8.05
C ARG A 204 -9.79 -11.29 -6.99
N ASN A 205 -11.03 -11.60 -7.43
CA ASN A 205 -12.07 -12.10 -6.53
C ASN A 205 -12.21 -13.60 -6.67
N GLU A 206 -12.19 -14.30 -5.54
CA GLU A 206 -12.52 -15.71 -5.44
C GLU A 206 -13.74 -15.87 -4.57
N TYR A 207 -14.62 -16.79 -4.94
CA TYR A 207 -15.89 -17.03 -4.26
C TYR A 207 -15.93 -18.43 -3.72
N VAL A 208 -16.37 -18.57 -2.45
CA VAL A 208 -16.60 -19.84 -1.77
C VAL A 208 -17.99 -19.83 -1.23
N ASP A 209 -18.77 -20.84 -1.56
CA ASP A 209 -20.09 -21.02 -0.99
C ASP A 209 -20.00 -21.41 0.48
N MET A 210 -20.98 -20.98 1.29
CA MET A 210 -21.05 -21.34 2.70
C MET A 210 -21.17 -22.85 2.93
N THR A 211 -21.68 -23.59 1.95
CA THR A 211 -21.76 -25.05 2.02
C THR A 211 -20.39 -25.71 2.16
N GLU A 212 -19.34 -25.11 1.63
CA GLU A 212 -17.96 -25.62 1.82
C GLU A 212 -17.49 -25.42 3.28
N ILE A 213 -17.86 -24.30 3.92
CA ILE A 213 -17.60 -24.12 5.36
C ILE A 213 -18.34 -25.18 6.17
N VAL A 214 -19.62 -25.41 5.89
CA VAL A 214 -20.45 -26.42 6.58
C VAL A 214 -19.87 -27.81 6.38
N ARG A 215 -19.54 -28.19 5.15
CA ARG A 215 -18.91 -29.48 4.84
C ARG A 215 -17.65 -29.71 5.65
N ARG A 216 -16.71 -28.72 5.65
CA ARG A 216 -15.48 -28.82 6.43
C ARG A 216 -15.73 -28.91 7.93
N TRP A 217 -16.73 -28.18 8.38
CA TRP A 217 -17.17 -28.24 9.78
C TRP A 217 -17.63 -29.64 10.18
N ASP A 218 -18.55 -30.23 9.40
CA ASP A 218 -19.15 -31.52 9.68
C ASP A 218 -18.16 -32.67 9.54
N GLU A 219 -17.30 -32.62 8.51
CA GLU A 219 -16.27 -33.63 8.27
C GLU A 219 -15.01 -33.42 9.13
N GLY A 220 -14.91 -32.31 9.87
CA GLY A 220 -13.78 -31.98 10.72
C GLY A 220 -12.50 -31.69 9.95
N ILE A 221 -12.63 -31.08 8.74
CA ILE A 221 -11.51 -30.72 7.86
C ILE A 221 -11.01 -29.32 8.21
N TYR A 222 -10.11 -29.24 9.16
CA TYR A 222 -9.40 -28.02 9.57
C TYR A 222 -8.14 -28.39 10.35
N ASP A 223 -7.22 -27.45 10.49
CA ASP A 223 -5.99 -27.60 11.27
C ASP A 223 -6.31 -27.72 12.76
N LYS A 224 -6.24 -28.95 13.29
CA LYS A 224 -6.57 -29.26 14.69
C LYS A 224 -5.56 -28.64 15.66
N GLU A 225 -4.28 -28.62 15.31
CA GLU A 225 -3.22 -28.08 16.16
C GLU A 225 -3.39 -26.57 16.32
N GLU A 226 -3.65 -25.88 15.23
CA GLU A 226 -3.91 -24.44 15.26
C GLU A 226 -5.23 -24.10 15.96
N PHE A 227 -6.25 -24.94 15.82
CA PHE A 227 -7.50 -24.78 16.57
C PHE A 227 -7.22 -24.81 18.09
N GLU A 228 -6.45 -25.78 18.58
CA GLU A 228 -6.12 -25.89 20.01
C GLU A 228 -5.31 -24.66 20.50
N LYS A 229 -4.38 -24.15 19.70
CA LYS A 229 -3.63 -22.93 20.01
C LYS A 229 -4.55 -21.71 20.07
N ALA A 230 -5.42 -21.57 19.08
CA ALA A 230 -6.38 -20.48 19.00
C ALA A 230 -7.41 -20.50 20.14
N MET A 231 -7.88 -21.69 20.53
CA MET A 231 -8.79 -21.86 21.68
C MET A 231 -8.13 -21.38 22.99
N LYS A 232 -6.91 -21.81 23.25
CA LYS A 232 -6.17 -21.35 24.45
C LYS A 232 -6.00 -19.85 24.49
N TRP A 233 -5.73 -19.25 23.33
CA TRP A 233 -5.62 -17.80 23.22
C TRP A 233 -7.00 -17.12 23.44
N ALA A 234 -8.04 -17.61 22.81
CA ALA A 234 -9.39 -17.06 22.89
C ALA A 234 -9.93 -17.13 24.34
N GLU A 235 -9.82 -18.25 25.02
CA GLU A 235 -10.23 -18.39 26.43
C GLU A 235 -9.52 -17.40 27.36
N LYS A 236 -8.25 -17.12 27.08
CA LYS A 236 -7.48 -16.15 27.88
C LYS A 236 -7.90 -14.70 27.63
N HIS A 237 -8.24 -14.35 26.37
CA HIS A 237 -8.44 -12.95 25.96
C HIS A 237 -9.91 -12.56 25.73
N THR A 238 -10.82 -13.56 25.74
CA THR A 238 -12.26 -13.35 25.57
C THR A 238 -13.00 -13.95 26.77
N PRO A 239 -12.91 -13.33 27.95
CA PRO A 239 -13.61 -13.83 29.12
C PRO A 239 -15.12 -13.81 28.90
N ILE A 240 -15.81 -14.85 29.41
CA ILE A 240 -17.26 -14.87 29.42
C ILE A 240 -17.75 -13.76 30.37
N GLY A 241 -18.38 -12.75 29.81
CA GLY A 241 -18.97 -11.65 30.59
C GLY A 241 -20.39 -11.97 31.04
N PRO A 242 -20.95 -11.18 31.99
CA PRO A 242 -22.36 -11.24 32.31
C PRO A 242 -23.19 -10.81 31.08
N ASP A 243 -24.35 -11.41 30.95
CA ASP A 243 -25.34 -11.00 29.95
C ASP A 243 -26.09 -9.77 30.47
N LEU A 244 -25.60 -8.59 30.11
CA LEU A 244 -26.05 -7.32 30.67
C LEU A 244 -27.46 -6.92 30.20
N TYR A 245 -27.92 -7.43 29.06
CA TYR A 245 -29.16 -6.99 28.43
C TYR A 245 -30.31 -7.99 28.57
N ASN A 246 -29.98 -9.27 28.79
CA ASN A 246 -30.95 -10.38 28.85
C ASN A 246 -30.80 -11.23 30.10
N SER A 247 -30.43 -10.60 31.24
CA SER A 247 -30.22 -11.35 32.51
C SER A 247 -31.42 -12.18 32.93
N ASP A 248 -32.65 -11.75 32.61
CA ASP A 248 -33.90 -12.36 32.99
C ASP A 248 -34.56 -13.13 31.81
N ASP A 249 -33.89 -13.18 30.64
CA ASP A 249 -34.37 -13.95 29.49
C ASP A 249 -34.26 -15.46 29.78
N PRO A 250 -35.36 -16.22 29.74
CA PRO A 250 -35.32 -17.66 29.93
C PRO A 250 -34.53 -18.39 28.85
N ASN A 251 -34.30 -17.75 27.70
CA ASN A 251 -33.54 -18.31 26.58
C ASN A 251 -32.07 -17.90 26.60
N ARG A 252 -31.58 -17.24 27.65
CA ARG A 252 -30.16 -16.84 27.73
C ARG A 252 -29.24 -18.06 27.73
N PHE A 253 -28.11 -17.93 27.08
CA PHE A 253 -27.11 -18.98 27.04
C PHE A 253 -26.46 -19.20 28.41
N THR A 254 -26.31 -20.43 28.79
CA THR A 254 -25.49 -20.87 29.92
C THR A 254 -24.00 -20.65 29.62
N ASP A 255 -23.13 -20.59 30.63
CA ASP A 255 -21.70 -20.50 30.45
C ASP A 255 -21.12 -21.64 29.61
N LYS A 256 -21.70 -22.83 29.72
CA LYS A 256 -21.34 -24.00 28.90
C LYS A 256 -21.65 -23.75 27.41
N GLU A 257 -22.84 -23.24 27.13
CA GLU A 257 -23.25 -22.91 25.75
C GLU A 257 -22.41 -21.75 25.16
N LYS A 258 -22.12 -20.74 25.95
CA LYS A 258 -21.23 -19.65 25.53
C LYS A 258 -19.82 -20.13 25.18
N LYS A 259 -19.27 -21.08 25.97
CA LYS A 259 -18.00 -21.73 25.65
C LYS A 259 -18.05 -22.56 24.39
N ALA A 260 -19.14 -23.30 24.17
CA ALA A 260 -19.34 -24.07 22.95
C ALA A 260 -19.39 -23.12 21.72
N GLN A 261 -20.13 -22.02 21.81
CA GLN A 261 -20.21 -21.03 20.76
C GLN A 261 -18.84 -20.37 20.48
N LEU A 262 -18.02 -20.10 21.52
CA LEU A 262 -16.66 -19.61 21.33
C LEU A 262 -15.82 -20.61 20.53
N ALA A 263 -15.90 -21.89 20.87
CA ALA A 263 -15.21 -22.95 20.14
C ALA A 263 -15.66 -23.02 18.68
N ASP A 264 -16.96 -22.86 18.44
CA ASP A 264 -17.52 -22.78 17.10
C ASP A 264 -17.02 -21.59 16.29
N CYS A 265 -16.95 -20.42 16.90
CA CYS A 265 -16.37 -19.22 16.27
C CYS A 265 -14.89 -19.43 15.90
N VAL A 266 -14.11 -20.01 16.82
CA VAL A 266 -12.69 -20.31 16.56
C VAL A 266 -12.54 -21.33 15.44
N LYS A 267 -13.34 -22.39 15.45
CA LYS A 267 -13.34 -23.40 14.37
C LYS A 267 -13.63 -22.78 13.00
N MET A 268 -14.65 -21.93 12.93
CA MET A 268 -15.00 -21.21 11.69
C MET A 268 -13.84 -20.32 11.20
N ALA A 269 -13.19 -19.61 12.11
CA ALA A 269 -12.04 -18.77 11.78
C ALA A 269 -10.87 -19.61 11.23
N ILE A 270 -10.58 -20.78 11.81
CA ILE A 270 -9.53 -21.67 11.30
C ILE A 270 -9.89 -22.23 9.93
N ILE A 271 -11.13 -22.68 9.71
CA ILE A 271 -11.62 -23.14 8.40
C ILE A 271 -11.45 -22.02 7.36
N ALA A 272 -11.86 -20.79 7.67
CA ALA A 272 -11.73 -19.67 6.76
C ALA A 272 -10.26 -19.38 6.43
N ARG A 273 -9.36 -19.42 7.42
CA ARG A 273 -7.92 -19.27 7.20
C ARG A 273 -7.35 -20.37 6.31
N ASP A 274 -7.67 -21.62 6.60
CA ASP A 274 -7.21 -22.76 5.79
C ASP A 274 -7.69 -22.65 4.34
N LEU A 275 -8.89 -22.10 4.14
CA LEU A 275 -9.41 -21.82 2.82
C LEU A 275 -8.62 -20.72 2.09
N MET A 276 -8.17 -19.68 2.79
CA MET A 276 -7.34 -18.62 2.21
C MET A 276 -5.93 -19.09 1.87
N GLU A 277 -5.33 -19.92 2.73
CA GLU A 277 -3.97 -20.43 2.55
C GLU A 277 -3.88 -21.50 1.45
N ARG A 278 -4.95 -22.30 1.27
CA ARG A 278 -4.99 -23.45 0.35
C ARG A 278 -5.86 -23.20 -0.89
N SER A 279 -6.06 -21.95 -1.27
CA SER A 279 -6.88 -21.60 -2.45
C SER A 279 -6.41 -22.30 -3.73
N GLU A 280 -5.12 -22.63 -3.83
CA GLU A 280 -4.53 -23.33 -4.96
C GLU A 280 -4.91 -24.84 -5.02
N GLU A 281 -5.23 -25.46 -3.88
CA GLU A 281 -5.58 -26.91 -3.84
C GLU A 281 -7.01 -27.21 -4.30
N ARG A 282 -7.83 -26.19 -4.60
CA ARG A 282 -9.22 -26.33 -5.04
C ARG A 282 -9.39 -26.54 -6.54
N ARG A 283 -8.32 -26.54 -7.30
CA ARG A 283 -8.37 -26.73 -8.75
C ARG A 283 -8.30 -28.17 -9.19
N VAL A 284 -8.64 -29.10 -8.29
CA VAL A 284 -8.77 -30.52 -8.62
C VAL A 284 -10.22 -30.91 -8.68
#